data_5d1409cfd48d3b9f635c1685703c2914
#
_entry.id   5d1409cfd48d3b9f635c1685703c2914
#
_cell.length_a   1.000
_cell.length_b   1.000
_cell.length_c   1.000
_cell.angle_alpha   90.00
_cell.angle_beta   90.00
_cell.angle_gamma   90.00
#
_symmetry.space_group_name_H-M   'P 1'
#
loop_
_entity.id
_entity.type
_entity.pdbx_description
1 polymer ?
#
loop_
_entity_poly.entity_id
_entity_poly.type
_entity_poly.pdbx_seq_one_letter_code
_entity_poly.pdbx_strand_id
1 'polypeptide(L)'
;MTLSRRKFVRDLGISGAAANFAMGLPSLGWAASGISKKRLIFLFSPNGVIPKHFWPDQAGELQSLKRILAPLEPLRQHVLTLQGIDNRIKGDGDGHMRGIGCLLTGIELFPGDVQGGSDTPAGWSMGISVDQHLKNRLQENPETQTRFGSLEFGVMVPDRADTWTRWSYAGPNQPMAPISDPYQMFDKLYGQTQNKAMLASVLDDLSDDFRKIESMVSPEDRVMLKQHLEMVRSIEKEIKSELQLSSGEKTTRHPVPQLEPNVEEQNDNMPLLCKMQMDLLLSSLVNDFTRIATFQITNSVGNAKMKWLDIDEGHHSISHEPDSNEEAYEQLIRINTW
;
A
#
# COMPACT_ATOMS: atom_id res chain seq x y z
N MET A 1 -15.30 36.85 3.63
CA MET A 1 -14.23 37.44 4.51
C MET A 1 -13.55 36.27 5.23
N THR A 2 -12.39 35.87 4.75
CA THR A 2 -11.59 34.81 5.37
C THR A 2 -10.85 35.39 6.58
N LEU A 3 -11.28 35.03 7.77
CA LEU A 3 -10.57 35.37 9.02
C LEU A 3 -9.23 34.62 9.03
N SER A 4 -8.11 35.35 9.08
CA SER A 4 -6.80 34.71 9.22
C SER A 4 -6.66 34.09 10.63
N ARG A 5 -5.96 32.94 10.73
CA ARG A 5 -5.69 32.21 12.00
C ARG A 5 -5.13 33.17 13.10
N ARG A 6 -4.25 34.08 12.74
CA ARG A 6 -3.70 35.11 13.66
C ARG A 6 -4.77 36.03 14.19
N LYS A 7 -5.76 36.41 13.38
CA LYS A 7 -6.83 37.33 13.80
C LYS A 7 -7.78 36.60 14.74
N PHE A 8 -8.13 35.34 14.47
CA PHE A 8 -8.98 34.51 15.30
C PHE A 8 -8.40 34.27 16.70
N VAL A 9 -7.10 33.93 16.81
CA VAL A 9 -6.39 33.73 18.10
C VAL A 9 -6.29 35.02 18.90
N ARG A 10 -6.00 36.14 18.22
CA ARG A 10 -5.93 37.46 18.87
C ARG A 10 -7.29 37.92 19.39
N ASP A 11 -8.36 37.69 18.64
CA ASP A 11 -9.71 38.13 18.99
C ASP A 11 -10.32 37.27 20.13
N LEU A 12 -9.78 36.07 20.40
CA LEU A 12 -10.13 35.22 21.54
C LEU A 12 -9.39 35.53 22.84
N GLY A 13 -8.38 36.44 22.83
CA GLY A 13 -7.63 36.79 24.04
C GLY A 13 -6.83 35.64 24.68
N ILE A 14 -6.51 34.59 23.89
CA ILE A 14 -5.84 33.38 24.39
C ILE A 14 -4.32 33.61 24.46
N SER A 15 -3.70 33.19 25.58
CA SER A 15 -2.24 33.27 25.77
C SER A 15 -1.48 32.47 24.71
N GLY A 16 -0.24 32.84 24.37
CA GLY A 16 0.55 32.21 23.34
C GLY A 16 0.75 30.70 23.55
N ALA A 17 0.79 30.22 24.80
CA ALA A 17 0.88 28.81 25.15
C ALA A 17 -0.46 28.06 24.86
N ALA A 18 -1.60 28.66 25.21
CA ALA A 18 -2.91 28.12 24.94
C ALA A 18 -3.23 28.15 23.43
N ALA A 19 -2.73 29.13 22.69
CA ALA A 19 -2.85 29.23 21.23
C ALA A 19 -2.11 28.09 20.52
N ASN A 20 -0.90 27.75 20.96
CA ASN A 20 -0.15 26.60 20.41
C ASN A 20 -0.84 25.28 20.70
N PHE A 21 -1.40 25.09 21.89
CA PHE A 21 -2.19 23.93 22.24
C PHE A 21 -3.49 23.85 21.41
N ALA A 22 -4.22 24.95 21.30
CA ALA A 22 -5.46 25.01 20.51
C ALA A 22 -5.22 24.79 19.01
N MET A 23 -4.10 25.26 18.45
CA MET A 23 -3.72 24.99 17.06
C MET A 23 -3.33 23.52 16.80
N GLY A 24 -2.97 22.79 17.83
CA GLY A 24 -2.72 21.33 17.79
C GLY A 24 -3.98 20.47 17.88
N LEU A 25 -5.13 21.04 18.25
CA LEU A 25 -6.37 20.28 18.34
C LEU A 25 -6.92 19.93 16.94
N PRO A 26 -7.21 18.65 16.68
CA PRO A 26 -7.70 18.19 15.37
C PRO A 26 -8.93 18.95 14.87
N SER A 27 -9.87 19.29 15.76
CA SER A 27 -11.10 20.02 15.45
C SER A 27 -10.87 21.46 14.94
N LEU A 28 -9.84 22.13 15.40
CA LEU A 28 -9.49 23.49 14.93
C LEU A 28 -8.60 23.49 13.67
N GLY A 29 -7.82 22.41 13.46
CA GLY A 29 -7.07 22.19 12.23
C GLY A 29 -8.01 21.90 11.03
N TRP A 30 -9.16 21.32 11.29
CA TRP A 30 -10.15 20.97 10.26
C TRP A 30 -11.04 22.13 9.83
N ALA A 31 -11.26 23.10 10.69
CA ALA A 31 -12.08 24.29 10.39
C ALA A 31 -11.46 25.26 9.37
N ALA A 32 -10.19 25.06 9.00
CA ALA A 32 -9.46 25.98 8.12
C ALA A 32 -9.50 25.63 6.62
N SER A 33 -9.96 24.44 6.25
CA SER A 33 -10.23 24.07 4.85
C SER A 33 -11.53 23.28 4.80
N GLY A 34 -12.60 23.86 4.28
CA GLY A 34 -13.91 23.26 4.18
C GLY A 34 -14.01 22.02 3.24
N ILE A 35 -12.89 21.37 2.95
CA ILE A 35 -12.83 20.14 2.16
C ILE A 35 -12.12 19.08 3.01
N SER A 36 -12.89 18.06 3.41
CA SER A 36 -12.33 16.87 4.04
C SER A 36 -11.33 16.21 3.09
N LYS A 37 -10.07 16.08 3.52
CA LYS A 37 -9.04 15.39 2.75
C LYS A 37 -9.36 13.90 2.71
N LYS A 38 -9.76 13.40 1.55
CA LYS A 38 -9.98 11.96 1.35
C LYS A 38 -8.64 11.24 1.31
N ARG A 39 -8.63 10.06 1.90
CA ARG A 39 -7.50 9.11 1.86
C ARG A 39 -8.03 7.78 1.35
N LEU A 40 -7.23 7.10 0.55
CA LEU A 40 -7.59 5.81 -0.02
C LEU A 40 -6.48 4.81 0.31
N ILE A 41 -6.89 3.71 0.90
CA ILE A 41 -6.01 2.62 1.31
C ILE A 41 -6.56 1.35 0.69
N PHE A 42 -5.69 0.62 -0.01
CA PHE A 42 -5.97 -0.71 -0.51
C PHE A 42 -5.29 -1.73 0.40
N LEU A 43 -6.06 -2.68 0.91
CA LEU A 43 -5.56 -3.78 1.73
C LEU A 43 -5.71 -5.08 0.94
N PHE A 44 -4.64 -5.85 0.87
CA PHE A 44 -4.62 -7.17 0.24
C PHE A 44 -4.33 -8.24 1.29
N SER A 45 -5.20 -9.26 1.33
CA SER A 45 -4.93 -10.53 1.98
C SER A 45 -5.09 -11.67 0.98
N PRO A 46 -4.21 -12.69 1.00
CA PRO A 46 -4.26 -13.80 0.05
C PRO A 46 -5.33 -14.85 0.38
N ASN A 47 -5.47 -15.83 -0.51
CA ASN A 47 -6.20 -17.08 -0.33
C ASN A 47 -7.73 -16.97 -0.16
N GLY A 48 -8.31 -15.78 -0.41
CA GLY A 48 -9.75 -15.58 -0.41
C GLY A 48 -10.40 -15.61 0.98
N VAL A 49 -11.70 -15.79 1.01
CA VAL A 49 -12.53 -15.84 2.22
C VAL A 49 -13.56 -16.96 2.12
N ILE A 50 -14.09 -17.43 3.23
CA ILE A 50 -15.24 -18.35 3.25
C ILE A 50 -16.53 -17.57 2.98
N PRO A 51 -17.17 -17.69 1.80
CA PRO A 51 -18.29 -16.86 1.36
C PRO A 51 -19.45 -16.81 2.35
N LYS A 52 -19.86 -17.97 2.86
CA LYS A 52 -20.97 -18.14 3.82
C LYS A 52 -20.78 -17.34 5.12
N HIS A 53 -19.52 -17.11 5.52
CA HIS A 53 -19.16 -16.42 6.76
C HIS A 53 -18.63 -14.99 6.53
N PHE A 54 -18.63 -14.52 5.29
CA PHE A 54 -18.18 -13.18 4.90
C PHE A 54 -19.34 -12.30 4.42
N TRP A 55 -20.04 -12.69 3.35
CA TRP A 55 -21.13 -11.88 2.79
C TRP A 55 -22.44 -12.03 3.55
N PRO A 56 -23.24 -10.95 3.64
CA PRO A 56 -24.58 -11.02 4.20
C PRO A 56 -25.48 -11.91 3.33
N ASP A 57 -26.55 -12.45 3.94
CA ASP A 57 -27.49 -13.31 3.23
C ASP A 57 -28.39 -12.53 2.25
N GLN A 58 -28.52 -11.22 2.46
CA GLN A 58 -29.36 -10.34 1.65
C GLN A 58 -28.60 -9.06 1.29
N ALA A 59 -28.85 -8.56 0.09
CA ALA A 59 -28.36 -7.25 -0.32
C ALA A 59 -29.14 -6.12 0.38
N GLY A 60 -28.47 -5.00 0.56
CA GLY A 60 -29.05 -3.80 1.17
C GLY A 60 -28.31 -3.37 2.43
N GLU A 61 -29.05 -2.78 3.38
CA GLU A 61 -28.47 -2.31 4.63
C GLU A 61 -27.99 -3.47 5.51
N LEU A 62 -26.74 -3.38 6.02
CA LEU A 62 -26.15 -4.38 6.89
C LEU A 62 -26.78 -4.34 8.29
N GLN A 63 -27.58 -5.34 8.63
CA GLN A 63 -28.19 -5.47 9.96
C GLN A 63 -27.20 -6.04 10.99
N SER A 64 -26.33 -6.95 10.54
CA SER A 64 -25.24 -7.53 11.32
C SER A 64 -24.13 -7.99 10.38
N LEU A 65 -22.92 -8.13 10.90
CA LEU A 65 -21.79 -8.67 10.16
C LEU A 65 -21.65 -10.18 10.41
N LYS A 66 -21.18 -10.91 9.40
CA LYS A 66 -20.88 -12.34 9.51
C LYS A 66 -19.62 -12.57 10.35
N ARG A 67 -19.35 -13.82 10.73
CA ARG A 67 -18.26 -14.22 11.64
C ARG A 67 -16.91 -13.60 11.28
N ILE A 68 -16.53 -13.64 10.01
CA ILE A 68 -15.23 -13.12 9.54
C ILE A 68 -15.15 -11.61 9.75
N LEU A 69 -16.24 -10.89 9.55
CA LEU A 69 -16.30 -9.44 9.69
C LEU A 69 -16.75 -8.97 11.10
N ALA A 70 -16.98 -9.90 12.03
CA ALA A 70 -17.47 -9.57 13.39
C ALA A 70 -16.60 -8.54 14.15
N PRO A 71 -15.25 -8.49 14.00
CA PRO A 71 -14.44 -7.43 14.61
C PRO A 71 -14.80 -6.02 14.15
N LEU A 72 -15.41 -5.87 12.97
CA LEU A 72 -15.86 -4.60 12.42
C LEU A 72 -17.27 -4.20 12.84
N GLU A 73 -17.96 -5.01 13.68
CA GLU A 73 -19.34 -4.72 14.12
C GLU A 73 -19.51 -3.31 14.71
N PRO A 74 -18.57 -2.78 15.53
CA PRO A 74 -18.66 -1.40 16.02
C PRO A 74 -18.61 -0.33 14.93
N LEU A 75 -18.09 -0.68 13.75
CA LEU A 75 -17.94 0.19 12.59
C LEU A 75 -18.91 -0.17 11.45
N ARG A 76 -19.90 -1.04 11.69
CA ARG A 76 -20.79 -1.61 10.67
C ARG A 76 -21.41 -0.55 9.75
N GLN A 77 -21.81 0.59 10.30
CA GLN A 77 -22.38 1.71 9.54
C GLN A 77 -21.42 2.31 8.48
N HIS A 78 -20.14 1.99 8.56
CA HIS A 78 -19.10 2.42 7.63
C HIS A 78 -18.59 1.27 6.74
N VAL A 79 -19.18 0.07 6.87
CA VAL A 79 -18.79 -1.11 6.09
C VAL A 79 -19.71 -1.25 4.90
N LEU A 80 -19.12 -1.51 3.73
CA LEU A 80 -19.80 -1.91 2.51
C LEU A 80 -19.17 -3.22 2.01
N THR A 81 -19.98 -4.27 1.91
CA THR A 81 -19.54 -5.55 1.32
C THR A 81 -20.00 -5.62 -0.13
N LEU A 82 -19.09 -6.00 -1.03
CA LEU A 82 -19.37 -6.14 -2.47
C LEU A 82 -19.22 -7.61 -2.86
N GLN A 83 -20.30 -8.21 -3.37
CA GLN A 83 -20.34 -9.57 -3.86
C GLN A 83 -20.50 -9.58 -5.39
N GLY A 84 -19.86 -10.51 -6.08
CA GLY A 84 -19.99 -10.67 -7.53
C GLY A 84 -19.10 -9.74 -8.34
N ILE A 85 -18.11 -9.09 -7.70
CA ILE A 85 -17.06 -8.36 -8.40
C ILE A 85 -15.87 -9.30 -8.58
N ASP A 86 -15.66 -9.77 -9.80
CA ASP A 86 -14.67 -10.78 -10.13
C ASP A 86 -13.54 -10.20 -10.98
N ASN A 87 -12.32 -10.65 -10.71
CA ASN A 87 -11.22 -10.50 -11.64
C ASN A 87 -11.36 -11.57 -12.73
N ARG A 88 -11.81 -11.18 -13.93
CA ARG A 88 -12.04 -12.09 -15.08
C ARG A 88 -10.93 -12.03 -16.12
N ILE A 89 -9.81 -11.43 -15.76
CA ILE A 89 -8.66 -11.31 -16.67
C ILE A 89 -8.10 -12.70 -16.97
N LYS A 90 -7.81 -12.94 -18.24
CA LYS A 90 -7.19 -14.14 -18.77
C LYS A 90 -5.81 -13.80 -19.34
N GLY A 91 -5.23 -14.65 -20.15
CA GLY A 91 -3.92 -14.47 -20.73
C GLY A 91 -2.82 -15.21 -19.97
N ASP A 92 -1.59 -14.76 -20.10
CA ASP A 92 -0.41 -15.40 -19.56
C ASP A 92 -0.39 -15.44 -18.01
N GLY A 93 0.40 -16.36 -17.48
CA GLY A 93 0.48 -16.64 -16.07
C GLY A 93 -0.63 -17.57 -15.57
N ASP A 94 -0.46 -18.06 -14.35
CA ASP A 94 -1.46 -18.88 -13.66
C ASP A 94 -2.51 -18.02 -12.92
N GLY A 95 -3.44 -18.69 -12.23
CA GLY A 95 -4.48 -18.02 -11.44
C GLY A 95 -3.93 -17.16 -10.30
N HIS A 96 -2.81 -17.55 -9.70
CA HIS A 96 -2.17 -16.79 -8.62
C HIS A 96 -1.51 -15.51 -9.14
N MET A 97 -0.85 -15.57 -10.32
CA MET A 97 -0.24 -14.41 -10.97
C MET A 97 -1.29 -13.39 -11.38
N ARG A 98 -2.34 -13.86 -12.10
CA ARG A 98 -3.44 -12.98 -12.53
C ARG A 98 -4.27 -12.48 -11.37
N GLY A 99 -4.45 -13.30 -10.33
CA GLY A 99 -5.22 -12.95 -9.14
C GLY A 99 -4.70 -11.70 -8.45
N ILE A 100 -3.39 -11.60 -8.25
CA ILE A 100 -2.77 -10.44 -7.63
C ILE A 100 -2.34 -9.38 -8.66
N GLY A 101 -1.65 -9.78 -9.74
CA GLY A 101 -1.06 -8.87 -10.71
C GLY A 101 -2.07 -8.05 -11.52
N CYS A 102 -3.30 -8.59 -11.72
CA CYS A 102 -4.36 -7.90 -12.43
C CYS A 102 -5.41 -7.26 -11.51
N LEU A 103 -5.29 -7.39 -10.19
CA LEU A 103 -6.33 -6.99 -9.24
C LEU A 103 -6.61 -5.48 -9.26
N LEU A 104 -5.58 -4.66 -9.25
CA LEU A 104 -5.72 -3.20 -9.26
C LEU A 104 -5.53 -2.57 -10.64
N THR A 105 -5.14 -3.37 -11.65
CA THR A 105 -4.93 -2.89 -13.02
C THR A 105 -6.11 -3.18 -13.94
N GLY A 106 -6.82 -4.29 -13.71
CA GLY A 106 -7.91 -4.73 -14.56
C GLY A 106 -7.49 -5.05 -16.01
N ILE A 107 -6.18 -5.32 -16.23
CA ILE A 107 -5.61 -5.60 -17.55
C ILE A 107 -4.70 -6.83 -17.47
N GLU A 108 -4.41 -7.46 -18.60
CA GLU A 108 -3.60 -8.67 -18.71
C GLU A 108 -2.14 -8.44 -18.31
N LEU A 109 -1.45 -9.54 -18.01
CA LEU A 109 -0.01 -9.57 -17.90
C LEU A 109 0.63 -9.66 -19.27
N PHE A 110 1.82 -9.08 -19.45
CA PHE A 110 2.60 -9.30 -20.65
C PHE A 110 3.02 -10.77 -20.77
N PRO A 111 3.21 -11.30 -22.00
CA PRO A 111 4.03 -12.48 -22.20
C PRO A 111 5.43 -12.26 -21.61
N GLY A 112 5.99 -13.30 -20.98
CA GLY A 112 7.34 -13.16 -20.43
C GLY A 112 7.75 -14.34 -19.56
N ASP A 113 8.93 -14.21 -18.95
CA ASP A 113 9.59 -15.29 -18.21
C ASP A 113 9.64 -15.03 -16.69
N VAL A 114 8.89 -14.06 -16.19
CA VAL A 114 8.80 -13.78 -14.75
C VAL A 114 7.90 -14.83 -14.11
N GLN A 115 8.50 -15.79 -13.44
CA GLN A 115 7.76 -16.92 -12.84
C GLN A 115 7.51 -16.66 -11.35
N GLY A 116 6.27 -16.85 -10.92
CA GLY A 116 5.88 -16.84 -9.52
C GLY A 116 6.13 -18.18 -8.80
N GLY A 117 6.67 -19.19 -9.46
CA GLY A 117 6.92 -20.54 -8.92
C GLY A 117 6.03 -21.63 -9.53
N SER A 118 5.29 -21.33 -10.60
CA SER A 118 4.61 -22.30 -11.45
C SER A 118 5.29 -22.43 -12.82
N ASP A 119 4.94 -23.46 -13.57
CA ASP A 119 5.46 -23.67 -14.93
C ASP A 119 4.79 -22.78 -15.99
N THR A 120 3.97 -21.81 -15.55
CA THR A 120 3.24 -20.92 -16.46
C THR A 120 3.83 -19.51 -16.33
N PRO A 121 4.82 -19.15 -17.16
CA PRO A 121 5.46 -17.85 -17.09
C PRO A 121 4.53 -16.72 -17.53
N ALA A 122 4.80 -15.50 -17.03
CA ALA A 122 4.18 -14.28 -17.50
C ALA A 122 5.16 -13.11 -17.32
N GLY A 123 4.91 -12.00 -18.01
CA GLY A 123 5.52 -10.71 -17.70
C GLY A 123 4.75 -9.96 -16.62
N TRP A 124 5.10 -8.70 -16.43
CA TRP A 124 4.40 -7.80 -15.53
C TRP A 124 3.08 -7.30 -16.16
N SER A 125 2.27 -6.57 -15.40
CA SER A 125 1.02 -6.00 -15.92
C SER A 125 1.23 -5.07 -17.11
N MET A 126 0.30 -5.12 -18.06
CA MET A 126 0.27 -4.23 -19.23
C MET A 126 -0.21 -2.81 -18.92
N GLY A 127 -0.61 -2.50 -17.69
CA GLY A 127 -1.19 -1.21 -17.34
C GLY A 127 -0.83 -0.68 -15.97
N ILE A 128 -1.22 0.57 -15.78
CA ILE A 128 -1.14 1.25 -14.49
C ILE A 128 -2.23 0.75 -13.54
N SER A 129 -1.91 0.60 -12.26
CA SER A 129 -2.90 0.29 -11.23
C SER A 129 -3.68 1.51 -10.77
N VAL A 130 -4.89 1.31 -10.26
CA VAL A 130 -5.79 2.39 -9.85
C VAL A 130 -5.21 3.27 -8.74
N ASP A 131 -4.46 2.72 -7.80
CA ASP A 131 -3.75 3.46 -6.75
C ASP A 131 -2.73 4.43 -7.35
N GLN A 132 -1.91 3.98 -8.31
CA GLN A 132 -0.91 4.80 -8.97
C GLN A 132 -1.54 5.82 -9.94
N HIS A 133 -2.63 5.46 -10.60
CA HIS A 133 -3.39 6.42 -11.41
C HIS A 133 -3.93 7.57 -10.54
N LEU A 134 -4.53 7.27 -9.39
CA LEU A 134 -5.03 8.27 -8.46
C LEU A 134 -3.90 9.09 -7.84
N LYS A 135 -2.77 8.44 -7.49
CA LYS A 135 -1.55 9.13 -7.06
C LYS A 135 -1.15 10.21 -8.07
N ASN A 136 -1.03 9.84 -9.34
CA ASN A 136 -0.62 10.77 -10.39
C ASN A 136 -1.57 11.99 -10.45
N ARG A 137 -2.89 11.75 -10.41
CA ARG A 137 -3.89 12.83 -10.40
C ARG A 137 -3.78 13.76 -9.21
N LEU A 138 -3.51 13.22 -8.02
CA LEU A 138 -3.35 14.05 -6.81
C LEU A 138 -2.05 14.85 -6.85
N GLN A 139 -0.98 14.32 -7.42
CA GLN A 139 0.32 14.97 -7.50
C GLN A 139 0.41 16.03 -8.61
N GLU A 140 -0.48 16.02 -9.59
CA GLU A 140 -0.58 17.07 -10.63
C GLU A 140 -1.08 18.41 -10.07
N ASN A 141 -1.85 18.39 -8.97
CA ASN A 141 -2.45 19.59 -8.39
C ASN A 141 -1.73 19.98 -7.10
N PRO A 142 -1.12 21.19 -7.03
CA PRO A 142 -0.42 21.68 -5.81
C PRO A 142 -1.28 21.69 -4.54
N GLU A 143 -2.62 21.81 -4.65
CA GLU A 143 -3.52 21.79 -3.49
C GLU A 143 -3.72 20.38 -2.92
N THR A 144 -3.51 19.35 -3.72
CA THR A 144 -3.67 17.94 -3.33
C THR A 144 -2.35 17.20 -3.20
N GLN A 145 -1.26 17.79 -3.69
CA GLN A 145 0.07 17.21 -3.61
C GLN A 145 0.49 16.92 -2.17
N THR A 146 1.09 15.75 -1.97
CA THR A 146 1.64 15.29 -0.69
C THR A 146 3.13 14.99 -0.82
N ARG A 147 3.83 14.86 0.31
CA ARG A 147 5.26 14.55 0.35
C ARG A 147 5.59 13.26 -0.39
N PHE A 148 4.81 12.21 -0.17
CA PHE A 148 4.87 10.96 -0.93
C PHE A 148 3.60 10.84 -1.76
N GLY A 149 3.73 10.57 -3.05
CA GLY A 149 2.58 10.39 -3.92
C GLY A 149 1.73 9.20 -3.49
N SER A 150 2.41 8.07 -3.23
CA SER A 150 1.85 6.87 -2.62
C SER A 150 2.86 6.22 -1.66
N LEU A 151 2.38 5.30 -0.84
CA LEU A 151 3.21 4.46 0.03
C LEU A 151 2.74 3.01 -0.07
N GLU A 152 3.68 2.13 -0.37
CA GLU A 152 3.44 0.71 -0.56
C GLU A 152 3.99 -0.06 0.65
N PHE A 153 3.10 -0.43 1.59
CA PHE A 153 3.42 -1.21 2.78
C PHE A 153 3.32 -2.70 2.51
N GLY A 154 4.22 -3.47 3.08
CA GLY A 154 4.21 -4.92 3.06
C GLY A 154 4.29 -5.52 4.47
N VAL A 155 3.84 -6.76 4.61
CA VAL A 155 4.06 -7.61 5.79
C VAL A 155 4.39 -8.99 5.29
N MET A 156 5.61 -9.47 5.55
CA MET A 156 6.06 -10.80 5.09
C MET A 156 5.93 -11.02 3.58
N VAL A 157 6.07 -9.96 2.79
CA VAL A 157 6.11 -10.09 1.33
C VAL A 157 7.53 -10.49 0.93
N PRO A 158 7.71 -11.63 0.23
CA PRO A 158 9.03 -12.06 -0.19
C PRO A 158 9.75 -11.00 -1.04
N ASP A 159 11.06 -10.83 -0.82
CA ASP A 159 11.90 -9.86 -1.54
C ASP A 159 12.02 -10.14 -3.04
N ARG A 160 11.75 -11.37 -3.48
CA ARG A 160 11.80 -11.73 -4.89
C ARG A 160 10.83 -10.87 -5.71
N ALA A 161 11.30 -10.38 -6.86
CA ALA A 161 10.51 -9.62 -7.80
C ALA A 161 9.83 -10.59 -8.79
N ASP A 162 8.63 -11.03 -8.47
CA ASP A 162 7.83 -11.88 -9.32
C ASP A 162 6.34 -11.51 -9.32
N THR A 163 5.58 -12.08 -10.24
CA THR A 163 4.16 -11.80 -10.46
C THR A 163 3.25 -12.27 -9.32
N TRP A 164 3.75 -13.03 -8.35
CA TRP A 164 3.01 -13.41 -7.14
C TRP A 164 3.13 -12.38 -6.02
N THR A 165 4.07 -11.43 -6.15
CA THR A 165 4.44 -10.49 -5.08
C THR A 165 4.11 -9.04 -5.39
N ARG A 166 3.55 -8.75 -6.57
CA ARG A 166 3.27 -7.37 -7.02
C ARG A 166 1.83 -7.19 -7.47
N TRP A 167 1.18 -6.16 -6.97
CA TRP A 167 -0.21 -5.80 -7.34
C TRP A 167 -0.39 -4.32 -7.67
N SER A 168 0.55 -3.47 -7.30
CA SER A 168 0.60 -2.05 -7.66
C SER A 168 1.61 -1.85 -8.80
N TYR A 169 1.24 -1.01 -9.79
CA TYR A 169 2.03 -0.77 -10.99
C TYR A 169 1.98 0.70 -11.36
N ALA A 170 3.15 1.34 -11.47
CA ALA A 170 3.26 2.74 -11.90
C ALA A 170 2.93 2.94 -13.39
N GLY A 171 2.98 1.87 -14.18
CA GLY A 171 2.67 1.80 -15.60
C GLY A 171 2.94 0.40 -16.15
N PRO A 172 2.85 0.19 -17.47
CA PRO A 172 3.20 -1.07 -18.11
C PRO A 172 4.64 -1.52 -17.75
N ASN A 173 4.81 -2.75 -17.32
CA ASN A 173 6.10 -3.29 -16.87
C ASN A 173 6.77 -2.53 -15.72
N GLN A 174 6.01 -1.79 -14.91
CA GLN A 174 6.53 -0.98 -13.81
C GLN A 174 5.95 -1.40 -12.46
N PRO A 175 6.30 -2.60 -11.93
CA PRO A 175 5.80 -3.07 -10.66
C PRO A 175 6.34 -2.23 -9.50
N MET A 176 5.47 -1.89 -8.55
CA MET A 176 5.82 -1.22 -7.31
C MET A 176 6.11 -2.28 -6.24
N ALA A 177 7.29 -2.19 -5.62
CA ALA A 177 7.67 -3.10 -4.54
C ALA A 177 7.12 -2.59 -3.21
N PRO A 178 6.35 -3.39 -2.45
CA PRO A 178 6.01 -3.05 -1.08
C PRO A 178 7.23 -3.13 -0.18
N ILE A 179 7.30 -2.27 0.82
CA ILE A 179 8.35 -2.28 1.85
C ILE A 179 7.83 -3.11 3.01
N SER A 180 8.37 -4.31 3.20
CA SER A 180 7.97 -5.24 4.29
C SER A 180 8.70 -4.97 5.60
N ASP A 181 9.93 -4.48 5.54
CA ASP A 181 10.71 -4.11 6.72
C ASP A 181 10.18 -2.78 7.31
N PRO A 182 9.61 -2.77 8.53
CA PRO A 182 9.12 -1.57 9.17
C PRO A 182 10.22 -0.54 9.47
N TYR A 183 11.46 -0.96 9.64
CA TYR A 183 12.57 -0.03 9.87
C TYR A 183 12.95 0.70 8.57
N GLN A 184 12.95 0.01 7.43
CA GLN A 184 13.14 0.66 6.12
C GLN A 184 11.99 1.64 5.82
N MET A 185 10.74 1.26 6.13
CA MET A 185 9.59 2.16 5.98
C MET A 185 9.70 3.37 6.91
N PHE A 186 10.13 3.17 8.16
CA PHE A 186 10.39 4.25 9.10
C PHE A 186 11.47 5.21 8.57
N ASP A 187 12.57 4.67 8.04
CA ASP A 187 13.64 5.48 7.44
C ASP A 187 13.16 6.24 6.20
N LYS A 188 12.31 5.64 5.38
CA LYS A 188 11.66 6.33 4.27
C LYS A 188 10.83 7.52 4.75
N LEU A 189 10.05 7.34 5.80
CA LEU A 189 9.14 8.36 6.33
C LEU A 189 9.86 9.46 7.12
N TYR A 190 10.87 9.11 7.93
CA TYR A 190 11.47 9.98 8.92
C TYR A 190 12.99 10.15 8.79
N GLY A 191 13.65 9.35 7.95
CA GLY A 191 15.10 9.37 7.74
C GLY A 191 15.61 10.71 7.19
N GLN A 192 16.90 10.95 7.36
CA GLN A 192 17.52 12.23 7.00
C GLN A 192 17.63 12.44 5.49
N THR A 193 17.54 13.69 5.07
CA THR A 193 17.50 14.14 3.67
C THR A 193 18.81 13.90 2.89
N GLN A 194 19.96 13.70 3.57
CA GLN A 194 21.26 13.52 2.93
C GLN A 194 21.32 12.27 2.02
N ASN A 195 20.75 11.16 2.46
CA ASN A 195 20.74 9.93 1.65
C ASN A 195 19.87 10.07 0.39
N LYS A 196 18.85 10.90 0.44
CA LYS A 196 17.94 11.13 -0.70
C LYS A 196 18.58 11.95 -1.81
N ALA A 197 19.40 12.94 -1.47
CA ALA A 197 20.14 13.72 -2.46
C ALA A 197 21.18 12.86 -3.19
N MET A 198 21.86 11.95 -2.47
CA MET A 198 22.78 10.99 -3.06
C MET A 198 22.05 10.00 -4.00
N LEU A 199 20.87 9.51 -3.59
CA LEU A 199 20.07 8.61 -4.41
C LEU A 199 19.60 9.29 -5.71
N ALA A 200 19.18 10.55 -5.66
CA ALA A 200 18.79 11.31 -6.86
C ALA A 200 19.96 11.42 -7.86
N SER A 201 21.19 11.64 -7.36
CA SER A 201 22.39 11.68 -8.21
C SER A 201 22.69 10.34 -8.89
N VAL A 202 22.51 9.22 -8.15
CA VAL A 202 22.71 7.86 -8.71
C VAL A 202 21.67 7.56 -9.81
N LEU A 203 20.43 8.04 -9.67
CA LEU A 203 19.40 7.85 -10.68
C LEU A 203 19.66 8.67 -11.96
N ASP A 204 20.27 9.85 -11.84
CA ASP A 204 20.73 10.62 -13.00
C ASP A 204 21.81 9.84 -13.79
N ASP A 205 22.81 9.28 -13.12
CA ASP A 205 23.87 8.47 -13.74
C ASP A 205 23.29 7.21 -14.42
N LEU A 206 22.33 6.53 -13.77
CA LEU A 206 21.65 5.36 -14.31
C LEU A 206 20.88 5.69 -15.60
N SER A 207 20.21 6.84 -15.64
CA SER A 207 19.49 7.32 -16.84
C SER A 207 20.43 7.53 -18.04
N ASP A 208 21.65 7.99 -17.80
CA ASP A 208 22.63 8.18 -18.85
C ASP A 208 23.18 6.85 -19.39
N ASP A 209 23.35 5.86 -18.54
CA ASP A 209 23.77 4.52 -18.95
C ASP A 209 22.68 3.79 -19.75
N PHE A 210 21.40 3.93 -19.38
CA PHE A 210 20.31 3.40 -20.19
C PHE A 210 20.23 3.99 -21.58
N ARG A 211 20.51 5.30 -21.76
CA ARG A 211 20.58 5.91 -23.09
C ARG A 211 21.71 5.34 -23.96
N LYS A 212 22.84 4.98 -23.37
CA LYS A 212 23.93 4.32 -24.09
C LYS A 212 23.51 2.93 -24.57
N ILE A 213 22.83 2.16 -23.72
CA ILE A 213 22.37 0.80 -24.03
C ILE A 213 21.28 0.82 -25.10
N GLU A 214 20.41 1.84 -25.14
CA GLU A 214 19.29 1.96 -26.10
C GLU A 214 19.72 1.79 -27.56
N SER A 215 20.92 2.22 -27.92
CA SER A 215 21.47 2.08 -29.28
C SER A 215 21.97 0.67 -29.61
N MET A 216 22.11 -0.20 -28.61
CA MET A 216 22.78 -1.51 -28.71
C MET A 216 21.79 -2.69 -28.65
N VAL A 217 20.53 -2.44 -28.29
CA VAL A 217 19.52 -3.47 -28.09
C VAL A 217 18.53 -3.56 -29.26
N SER A 218 17.78 -4.69 -29.31
CA SER A 218 16.72 -4.92 -30.30
C SER A 218 15.59 -3.88 -30.22
N PRO A 219 14.73 -3.73 -31.25
CA PRO A 219 13.55 -2.86 -31.18
C PRO A 219 12.61 -3.23 -30.04
N GLU A 220 12.41 -4.50 -29.76
CA GLU A 220 11.56 -5.04 -28.69
C GLU A 220 12.13 -4.67 -27.32
N ASP A 221 13.41 -4.94 -27.11
CA ASP A 221 14.12 -4.62 -25.85
C ASP A 221 14.18 -3.10 -25.63
N ARG A 222 14.20 -2.33 -26.70
CA ARG A 222 14.19 -0.85 -26.64
C ARG A 222 12.88 -0.32 -26.05
N VAL A 223 11.75 -1.00 -26.28
CA VAL A 223 10.47 -0.66 -25.66
C VAL A 223 10.53 -0.89 -24.16
N MET A 224 11.06 -2.04 -23.73
CA MET A 224 11.22 -2.36 -22.30
C MET A 224 12.19 -1.39 -21.62
N LEU A 225 13.31 -1.07 -22.28
CA LEU A 225 14.29 -0.13 -21.78
C LEU A 225 13.69 1.29 -21.59
N LYS A 226 12.85 1.74 -22.53
CA LYS A 226 12.15 3.03 -22.40
C LYS A 226 11.19 3.05 -21.22
N GLN A 227 10.42 1.99 -21.02
CA GLN A 227 9.53 1.86 -19.88
C GLN A 227 10.30 1.87 -18.55
N HIS A 228 11.46 1.22 -18.50
CA HIS A 228 12.35 1.26 -17.34
C HIS A 228 12.92 2.67 -17.09
N LEU A 229 13.31 3.37 -18.14
CA LEU A 229 13.79 4.74 -18.06
C LEU A 229 12.71 5.71 -17.57
N GLU A 230 11.46 5.52 -17.99
CA GLU A 230 10.33 6.29 -17.49
C GLU A 230 10.08 6.05 -16.01
N MET A 231 10.22 4.80 -15.52
CA MET A 231 10.14 4.47 -14.11
C MET A 231 11.25 5.15 -13.30
N VAL A 232 12.50 5.09 -13.76
CA VAL A 232 13.64 5.78 -13.12
C VAL A 232 13.39 7.27 -13.01
N ARG A 233 12.90 7.91 -14.07
CA ARG A 233 12.55 9.34 -14.07
C ARG A 233 11.38 9.67 -13.12
N SER A 234 10.41 8.77 -13.02
CA SER A 234 9.30 8.95 -12.06
C SER A 234 9.80 8.92 -10.62
N ILE A 235 10.66 7.96 -10.28
CA ILE A 235 11.30 7.84 -8.95
C ILE A 235 12.15 9.09 -8.66
N GLU A 236 12.95 9.53 -9.60
CA GLU A 236 13.77 10.74 -9.49
C GLU A 236 12.93 12.00 -9.20
N LYS A 237 11.83 12.15 -9.95
CA LYS A 237 10.87 13.25 -9.76
C LYS A 237 10.23 13.21 -8.37
N GLU A 238 9.86 12.02 -7.89
CA GLU A 238 9.32 11.83 -6.54
C GLU A 238 10.33 12.23 -5.48
N ILE A 239 11.58 11.75 -5.57
CA ILE A 239 12.65 12.11 -4.63
C ILE A 239 12.91 13.62 -4.62
N LYS A 240 12.98 14.26 -5.81
CA LYS A 240 13.17 15.70 -5.91
C LYS A 240 11.99 16.48 -5.30
N SER A 241 10.75 16.02 -5.53
CA SER A 241 9.55 16.59 -4.90
C SER A 241 9.57 16.45 -3.38
N GLU A 242 9.96 15.27 -2.87
CA GLU A 242 10.13 15.04 -1.43
C GLU A 242 11.18 15.99 -0.80
N LEU A 243 12.30 16.20 -1.47
CA LEU A 243 13.35 17.10 -1.03
C LEU A 243 12.84 18.55 -0.95
N GLN A 244 12.07 19.00 -1.91
CA GLN A 244 11.48 20.35 -1.94
C GLN A 244 10.44 20.54 -0.84
N LEU A 245 9.56 19.55 -0.63
CA LEU A 245 8.51 19.60 0.39
C LEU A 245 9.04 19.41 1.81
N SER A 246 10.17 18.70 1.99
CA SER A 246 10.80 18.52 3.31
C SER A 246 11.73 19.66 3.73
N SER A 247 12.08 20.60 2.87
CA SER A 247 12.83 21.82 3.23
C SER A 247 12.00 22.88 3.98
N GLY A 248 10.67 22.75 3.99
CA GLY A 248 9.79 23.51 4.88
C GLY A 248 9.63 22.80 6.22
N GLU A 249 9.70 23.53 7.32
CA GLU A 249 9.67 23.11 8.72
C GLU A 249 9.17 21.67 9.03
N LYS A 250 10.07 20.86 9.57
CA LYS A 250 9.86 19.44 9.95
C LYS A 250 9.03 19.29 11.24
N THR A 251 7.85 19.86 11.33
CA THR A 251 6.96 19.57 12.45
C THR A 251 5.95 18.51 12.04
N THR A 252 6.22 17.26 12.42
CA THR A 252 5.17 16.25 12.45
C THR A 252 4.03 16.76 13.33
N ARG A 253 2.82 16.82 12.79
CA ARG A 253 1.63 17.27 13.55
C ARG A 253 1.21 16.26 14.61
N HIS A 254 1.66 15.03 14.46
CA HIS A 254 1.37 13.90 15.34
C HIS A 254 2.65 13.21 15.75
N PRO A 255 2.68 12.53 16.89
CA PRO A 255 3.85 11.81 17.38
C PRO A 255 4.38 10.82 16.35
N VAL A 256 5.70 10.70 16.29
CA VAL A 256 6.38 9.68 15.51
C VAL A 256 6.17 8.33 16.22
N PRO A 257 5.72 7.28 15.51
CA PRO A 257 5.59 5.95 16.09
C PRO A 257 6.92 5.45 16.65
N GLN A 258 6.86 4.80 17.80
CA GLN A 258 8.01 4.08 18.35
C GLN A 258 7.92 2.63 17.87
N LEU A 259 8.98 2.16 17.22
CA LEU A 259 9.07 0.77 16.77
C LEU A 259 9.73 -0.08 17.85
N GLU A 260 9.25 -1.31 18.02
CA GLU A 260 9.95 -2.33 18.79
C GLU A 260 11.32 -2.61 18.13
N PRO A 261 12.42 -2.65 18.88
CA PRO A 261 13.74 -2.84 18.32
C PRO A 261 14.02 -4.29 17.91
N ASN A 262 14.78 -4.49 16.85
CA ASN A 262 15.32 -5.79 16.42
C ASN A 262 14.26 -6.88 16.17
N VAL A 263 13.10 -6.51 15.65
CA VAL A 263 12.09 -7.48 15.23
C VAL A 263 12.47 -8.02 13.85
N GLU A 264 12.84 -9.29 13.80
CA GLU A 264 13.18 -9.96 12.54
C GLU A 264 11.92 -10.31 11.74
N GLU A 265 12.03 -10.29 10.41
CA GLU A 265 10.95 -10.71 9.50
C GLU A 265 10.82 -12.24 9.50
N GLN A 266 10.16 -12.76 10.50
CA GLN A 266 9.91 -14.18 10.73
C GLN A 266 8.42 -14.43 10.96
N ASN A 267 7.98 -15.66 10.64
CA ASN A 267 6.59 -16.08 10.74
C ASN A 267 5.92 -15.70 12.09
N ASP A 268 6.59 -16.01 13.19
CA ASP A 268 6.03 -15.84 14.54
C ASP A 268 5.96 -14.37 14.98
N ASN A 269 6.70 -13.49 14.28
CA ASN A 269 6.67 -12.04 14.48
C ASN A 269 5.64 -11.32 13.58
N MET A 270 4.95 -12.03 12.71
CA MET A 270 4.01 -11.42 11.76
C MET A 270 2.96 -10.51 12.40
N PRO A 271 2.33 -10.83 13.55
CA PRO A 271 1.40 -9.91 14.21
C PRO A 271 2.05 -8.59 14.64
N LEU A 272 3.27 -8.65 15.16
CA LEU A 272 4.02 -7.48 15.58
C LEU A 272 4.46 -6.64 14.37
N LEU A 273 4.98 -7.28 13.31
CA LEU A 273 5.34 -6.62 12.05
C LEU A 273 4.11 -5.93 11.43
N CYS A 274 2.96 -6.61 11.43
CA CYS A 274 1.70 -6.05 10.94
C CYS A 274 1.31 -4.80 11.74
N LYS A 275 1.39 -4.87 13.07
CA LYS A 275 1.12 -3.73 13.95
C LYS A 275 2.06 -2.56 13.68
N MET A 276 3.37 -2.80 13.58
CA MET A 276 4.37 -1.76 13.31
C MET A 276 4.11 -1.07 11.97
N GLN A 277 3.83 -1.83 10.92
CA GLN A 277 3.49 -1.29 9.59
C GLN A 277 2.17 -0.51 9.60
N MET A 278 1.15 -0.98 10.33
CA MET A 278 -0.12 -0.26 10.50
C MET A 278 0.06 1.06 11.26
N ASP A 279 0.89 1.08 12.30
CA ASP A 279 1.21 2.31 13.05
C ASP A 279 1.91 3.34 12.14
N LEU A 280 2.84 2.90 11.29
CA LEU A 280 3.51 3.75 10.29
C LEU A 280 2.54 4.24 9.21
N LEU A 281 1.67 3.37 8.71
CA LEU A 281 0.61 3.75 7.77
C LEU A 281 -0.30 4.82 8.38
N LEU A 282 -0.82 4.57 9.58
CA LEU A 282 -1.69 5.52 10.28
C LEU A 282 -0.97 6.87 10.50
N SER A 283 0.27 6.83 10.97
CA SER A 283 1.07 8.03 11.16
C SER A 283 1.29 8.81 9.85
N SER A 284 1.57 8.13 8.75
CA SER A 284 1.73 8.77 7.43
C SER A 284 0.46 9.47 6.96
N LEU A 285 -0.70 8.87 7.22
CA LEU A 285 -2.01 9.43 6.83
C LEU A 285 -2.42 10.63 7.70
N VAL A 286 -2.23 10.55 9.03
CA VAL A 286 -2.62 11.67 9.92
C VAL A 286 -1.70 12.87 9.75
N ASN A 287 -0.43 12.65 9.42
CA ASN A 287 0.53 13.70 9.09
C ASN A 287 0.40 14.23 7.65
N ASP A 288 -0.51 13.68 6.85
CA ASP A 288 -0.73 14.01 5.43
C ASP A 288 0.56 13.82 4.59
N PHE A 289 1.37 12.82 4.93
CA PHE A 289 2.56 12.46 4.17
C PHE A 289 2.18 11.85 2.82
N THR A 290 1.10 11.08 2.80
CA THR A 290 0.44 10.56 1.61
C THR A 290 -1.08 10.54 1.79
N ARG A 291 -1.82 10.38 0.68
CA ARG A 291 -3.26 10.14 0.66
C ARG A 291 -3.63 8.85 -0.04
N ILE A 292 -2.65 8.18 -0.64
CA ILE A 292 -2.81 6.89 -1.32
C ILE A 292 -1.81 5.92 -0.70
N ALA A 293 -2.30 4.79 -0.24
CA ALA A 293 -1.45 3.72 0.27
C ALA A 293 -1.96 2.35 -0.15
N THR A 294 -1.04 1.42 -0.33
CA THR A 294 -1.32 -0.01 -0.43
C THR A 294 -0.72 -0.72 0.78
N PHE A 295 -1.39 -1.75 1.26
CA PHE A 295 -0.96 -2.58 2.37
C PHE A 295 -1.13 -4.05 1.97
N GLN A 296 -0.03 -4.73 1.73
CA GLN A 296 0.00 -6.10 1.23
C GLN A 296 0.43 -7.06 2.35
N ILE A 297 -0.43 -8.01 2.67
CA ILE A 297 -0.10 -9.11 3.58
C ILE A 297 0.38 -10.29 2.73
N THR A 298 1.63 -10.67 2.88
CA THR A 298 2.31 -11.75 2.14
C THR A 298 2.20 -11.61 0.61
N ASN A 299 2.22 -12.70 -0.13
CA ASN A 299 2.04 -12.75 -1.58
C ASN A 299 0.77 -13.52 -1.95
N SER A 300 0.45 -13.69 -3.24
CA SER A 300 -0.76 -14.37 -3.71
C SER A 300 -0.93 -15.81 -3.21
N VAL A 301 0.17 -16.48 -2.86
CA VAL A 301 0.22 -17.82 -2.28
C VAL A 301 0.73 -17.78 -0.84
N GLY A 302 0.39 -16.73 -0.11
CA GLY A 302 0.87 -16.51 1.26
C GLY A 302 0.61 -17.70 2.17
N ASN A 303 1.68 -18.34 2.63
CA ASN A 303 1.61 -19.59 3.39
C ASN A 303 2.12 -19.43 4.82
N ALA A 304 1.81 -18.30 5.44
CA ALA A 304 2.14 -18.06 6.84
C ALA A 304 1.44 -19.07 7.75
N LYS A 305 2.16 -19.53 8.76
CA LYS A 305 1.64 -20.40 9.84
C LYS A 305 1.19 -19.52 10.99
N MET A 306 -0.10 -19.42 11.19
CA MET A 306 -0.66 -18.50 12.20
C MET A 306 -0.72 -19.13 13.58
N LYS A 307 0.44 -19.45 14.16
CA LYS A 307 0.59 -20.10 15.47
C LYS A 307 -0.06 -19.31 16.60
N TRP A 308 -0.15 -17.99 16.50
CA TRP A 308 -0.89 -17.14 17.46
C TRP A 308 -2.41 -17.33 17.41
N LEU A 309 -2.90 -18.10 16.43
CA LEU A 309 -4.28 -18.56 16.30
C LEU A 309 -4.40 -20.08 16.54
N ASP A 310 -3.37 -20.72 17.09
CA ASP A 310 -3.27 -22.19 17.24
C ASP A 310 -3.41 -22.92 15.88
N ILE A 311 -2.72 -22.42 14.84
CA ILE A 311 -2.72 -22.99 13.49
C ILE A 311 -1.28 -23.24 13.06
N ASP A 312 -0.88 -24.49 12.95
CA ASP A 312 0.47 -24.93 12.60
C ASP A 312 0.67 -25.15 11.09
N GLU A 313 -0.41 -25.25 10.33
CA GLU A 313 -0.35 -25.38 8.88
C GLU A 313 -0.33 -24.02 8.19
N GLY A 314 0.23 -23.99 6.97
CA GLY A 314 0.31 -22.76 6.20
C GLY A 314 -1.05 -22.35 5.63
N HIS A 315 -1.35 -21.06 5.65
CA HIS A 315 -2.63 -20.50 5.21
C HIS A 315 -3.00 -20.93 3.77
N HIS A 316 -2.03 -20.88 2.83
CA HIS A 316 -2.28 -21.31 1.46
C HIS A 316 -2.57 -22.81 1.35
N SER A 317 -1.85 -23.64 2.11
CA SER A 317 -2.08 -25.08 2.14
C SER A 317 -3.49 -25.39 2.62
N ILE A 318 -3.93 -24.77 3.73
CA ILE A 318 -5.28 -24.94 4.27
C ILE A 318 -6.36 -24.49 3.27
N SER A 319 -6.09 -23.44 2.47
CA SER A 319 -7.06 -22.91 1.49
C SER A 319 -7.37 -23.88 0.35
N HIS A 320 -6.56 -24.93 0.17
CA HIS A 320 -6.79 -26.00 -0.80
C HIS A 320 -7.57 -27.20 -0.24
N GLU A 321 -7.83 -27.21 1.07
CA GLU A 321 -8.62 -28.27 1.68
C GLU A 321 -10.09 -28.22 1.22
N PRO A 322 -10.75 -29.37 1.06
CA PRO A 322 -12.15 -29.41 0.67
C PRO A 322 -13.06 -28.86 1.78
N ASP A 323 -14.20 -28.29 1.40
CA ASP A 323 -15.21 -27.75 2.32
C ASP A 323 -15.70 -28.77 3.38
N SER A 324 -15.52 -30.08 3.11
CA SER A 324 -15.83 -31.16 4.04
C SER A 324 -14.82 -31.31 5.18
N ASN A 325 -13.64 -30.70 5.08
CA ASN A 325 -12.68 -30.65 6.16
C ASN A 325 -13.06 -29.53 7.15
N GLU A 326 -13.88 -29.89 8.13
CA GLU A 326 -14.42 -28.93 9.11
C GLU A 326 -13.32 -28.20 9.90
N GLU A 327 -12.20 -28.88 10.17
CA GLU A 327 -11.08 -28.28 10.89
C GLU A 327 -10.42 -27.17 10.05
N ALA A 328 -10.06 -27.48 8.80
CA ALA A 328 -9.49 -26.51 7.88
C ALA A 328 -10.45 -25.32 7.63
N TYR A 329 -11.74 -25.61 7.54
CA TYR A 329 -12.78 -24.62 7.36
C TYR A 329 -12.83 -23.61 8.55
N GLU A 330 -12.81 -24.13 9.78
CA GLU A 330 -12.79 -23.27 10.99
C GLU A 330 -11.46 -22.53 11.15
N GLN A 331 -10.34 -23.13 10.75
CA GLN A 331 -9.04 -22.47 10.72
C GLN A 331 -9.06 -21.27 9.76
N LEU A 332 -9.59 -21.43 8.54
CA LEU A 332 -9.74 -20.32 7.56
C LEU A 332 -10.63 -19.20 8.08
N ILE A 333 -11.73 -19.52 8.77
CA ILE A 333 -12.58 -18.49 9.40
C ILE A 333 -11.78 -17.70 10.45
N ARG A 334 -11.02 -18.38 11.31
CA ARG A 334 -10.17 -17.70 12.33
C ARG A 334 -9.12 -16.82 11.70
N ILE A 335 -8.43 -17.30 10.65
CA ILE A 335 -7.43 -16.55 9.90
C ILE A 335 -8.05 -15.28 9.30
N ASN A 336 -9.17 -15.42 8.61
CA ASN A 336 -9.83 -14.28 7.96
C ASN A 336 -10.48 -13.31 8.96
N THR A 337 -10.75 -13.75 10.18
CA THR A 337 -11.27 -12.89 11.26
C THR A 337 -10.15 -12.05 11.90
N TRP A 338 -8.95 -12.60 11.99
CA TRP A 338 -7.76 -11.91 12.52
C TRP A 338 -7.32 -10.79 11.62
#